data_fb217e50649f02c7fbbcf1c2722d1f4b
#
_entry.id   fb217e50649f02c7fbbcf1c2722d1f4b
#
_cell.length_a   1.000
_cell.length_b   1.000
_cell.length_c   1.000
_cell.angle_alpha   90.00
_cell.angle_beta   90.00
_cell.angle_gamma   90.00
#
_symmetry.space_group_name_H-M   'P 1'
#
loop_
_entity.id
_entity.type
_entity.pdbx_description
1 polymer ?
#
loop_
_entity_poly.entity_id
_entity_poly.type
_entity_poly.pdbx_seq_one_letter_code
_entity_poly.pdbx_strand_id
1 'polypeptide(L)'
;YARQSGIDRLYSMEDFEAVHGNGEFDGSWGIWDEPFLQFMGEQCSRMREPFFSTVFTLTSHHPFVVPKRYRDVLPEGCTRNHKPVEYTDMSIRRFFERFSGEDWFDRTIFVFVADHVSSEKFAERTRQIPGTHHIAGFMYVPDGSLQRRCESVVSQIDFAPTVLGLLGNREPYFGFGRDIHNEPGRRPFVLLRTSFDYTILTDDYIVDFDTRNVTGVYRFDDTQRADNLMPRGGESDVAWAVEQAKASIQQYFEHVGAMNYLPDVRVSSVKPIGEGDIDSASEPQ
;
A
#
# COMPACT_ATOMS: atom_id res chain seq x y z
N TYR A 1 19.43 1.06 -1.19
CA TYR A 1 18.17 0.28 -1.08
C TYR A 1 17.45 0.24 -2.43
N ALA A 2 16.98 1.38 -3.00
CA ALA A 2 16.14 1.43 -4.20
C ALA A 2 16.71 0.60 -5.37
N ARG A 3 17.99 0.78 -5.72
CA ARG A 3 18.65 -0.01 -6.78
C ARG A 3 18.70 -1.50 -6.51
N GLN A 4 18.89 -1.89 -5.24
CA GLN A 4 18.87 -3.31 -4.83
C GLN A 4 17.46 -3.91 -4.88
N SER A 5 16.43 -3.08 -4.83
CA SER A 5 15.02 -3.46 -4.94
C SER A 5 14.49 -3.44 -6.39
N GLY A 6 15.38 -3.33 -7.39
CA GLY A 6 14.99 -3.36 -8.80
C GLY A 6 14.52 -2.01 -9.36
N ILE A 7 14.74 -0.90 -8.64
CA ILE A 7 14.44 0.44 -9.15
C ILE A 7 15.60 0.93 -10.02
N ASP A 8 15.36 1.11 -11.30
CA ASP A 8 16.36 1.51 -12.30
C ASP A 8 16.81 2.95 -12.07
N ARG A 9 15.89 3.83 -11.71
CA ARG A 9 16.14 5.27 -11.60
C ARG A 9 15.47 5.86 -10.36
N LEU A 10 16.24 6.60 -9.60
CA LEU A 10 15.80 7.40 -8.45
C LEU A 10 15.93 8.89 -8.82
N TYR A 11 14.88 9.65 -8.59
CA TYR A 11 14.90 11.10 -8.70
C TYR A 11 14.88 11.72 -7.31
N SER A 12 15.82 12.59 -7.04
CA SER A 12 15.99 13.25 -5.77
C SER A 12 15.65 14.75 -5.85
N MET A 13 15.79 15.44 -4.72
CA MET A 13 15.69 16.91 -4.67
C MET A 13 16.69 17.56 -5.61
N GLU A 14 17.92 17.05 -5.68
CA GLU A 14 18.97 17.58 -6.53
C GLU A 14 18.62 17.45 -8.02
N ASP A 15 17.97 16.37 -8.43
CA ASP A 15 17.49 16.18 -9.80
C ASP A 15 16.37 17.17 -10.14
N PHE A 16 15.48 17.46 -9.20
CA PHE A 16 14.46 18.48 -9.33
C PHE A 16 15.10 19.88 -9.47
N GLU A 17 15.99 20.23 -8.55
CA GLU A 17 16.65 21.54 -8.52
C GLU A 17 17.50 21.81 -9.75
N ALA A 18 18.12 20.79 -10.32
CA ALA A 18 18.88 20.91 -11.57
C ALA A 18 18.02 21.37 -12.76
N VAL A 19 16.71 21.09 -12.74
CA VAL A 19 15.76 21.43 -13.81
C VAL A 19 14.96 22.68 -13.48
N HIS A 20 14.51 22.83 -12.23
CA HIS A 20 13.53 23.84 -11.80
C HIS A 20 14.11 24.91 -10.86
N GLY A 21 15.36 24.75 -10.42
CA GLY A 21 16.01 25.63 -9.45
C GLY A 21 15.62 25.28 -8.01
N ASN A 22 16.22 25.95 -7.04
CA ASN A 22 16.20 25.62 -5.61
C ASN A 22 15.17 26.41 -4.78
N GLY A 23 14.11 26.94 -5.38
CA GLY A 23 13.10 27.77 -4.70
C GLY A 23 11.96 27.00 -4.01
N GLU A 24 11.87 25.69 -4.17
CA GLU A 24 10.73 24.89 -3.73
C GLU A 24 11.05 23.91 -2.58
N PHE A 25 12.17 24.08 -1.91
CA PHE A 25 12.49 23.36 -0.69
C PHE A 25 11.59 23.79 0.48
N ASP A 26 11.00 22.82 1.19
CA ASP A 26 10.06 23.06 2.28
C ASP A 26 10.70 23.51 3.60
N GLY A 27 12.04 23.44 3.67
CA GLY A 27 12.83 23.79 4.84
C GLY A 27 13.09 22.63 5.81
N SER A 28 12.56 21.43 5.53
CA SER A 28 12.62 20.28 6.45
C SER A 28 12.91 18.94 5.77
N TRP A 29 12.08 18.56 4.83
CA TRP A 29 12.07 17.19 4.27
C TRP A 29 12.48 17.13 2.81
N GLY A 30 12.09 18.11 2.00
CA GLY A 30 12.37 18.08 0.57
C GLY A 30 11.59 19.13 -0.22
N ILE A 31 11.27 18.78 -1.45
CA ILE A 31 10.50 19.65 -2.33
C ILE A 31 9.01 19.54 -1.98
N TRP A 32 8.30 20.66 -2.00
CA TRP A 32 6.84 20.70 -1.83
C TRP A 32 6.14 19.73 -2.77
N ASP A 33 5.05 19.09 -2.31
CA ASP A 33 4.34 18.04 -3.06
C ASP A 33 3.89 18.50 -4.45
N GLU A 34 3.34 19.71 -4.59
CA GLU A 34 2.83 20.20 -5.88
C GLU A 34 3.92 20.22 -6.96
N PRO A 35 5.05 20.95 -6.81
CA PRO A 35 6.09 20.97 -7.83
C PRO A 35 6.74 19.61 -8.03
N PHE A 36 6.88 18.79 -7.00
CA PHE A 36 7.51 17.48 -7.16
C PHE A 36 6.60 16.49 -7.89
N LEU A 37 5.30 16.52 -7.67
CA LEU A 37 4.32 15.74 -8.44
C LEU A 37 4.30 16.17 -9.91
N GLN A 38 4.41 17.50 -10.19
CA GLN A 38 4.53 17.97 -11.56
C GLN A 38 5.80 17.44 -12.24
N PHE A 39 6.93 17.48 -11.53
CA PHE A 39 8.19 16.91 -12.00
C PHE A 39 8.10 15.40 -12.24
N MET A 40 7.45 14.65 -11.33
CA MET A 40 7.18 13.23 -11.55
C MET A 40 6.42 12.98 -12.85
N GLY A 41 5.35 13.72 -13.12
CA GLY A 41 4.57 13.59 -14.34
C GLY A 41 5.40 13.88 -15.59
N GLU A 42 6.25 14.91 -15.54
CA GLU A 42 7.20 15.22 -16.62
C GLU A 42 8.20 14.07 -16.88
N GLN A 43 8.64 13.39 -15.81
CA GLN A 43 9.49 12.22 -15.97
C GLN A 43 8.73 11.03 -16.56
N CYS A 44 7.49 10.77 -16.08
CA CYS A 44 6.62 9.72 -16.63
C CYS A 44 6.41 9.89 -18.14
N SER A 45 6.14 11.12 -18.62
CA SER A 45 5.97 11.41 -20.05
C SER A 45 7.25 11.18 -20.91
N ARG A 46 8.40 10.99 -20.27
CA ARG A 46 9.68 10.65 -20.94
C ARG A 46 10.06 9.18 -20.82
N MET A 47 9.33 8.42 -19.99
CA MET A 47 9.61 6.99 -19.79
C MET A 47 9.06 6.16 -20.93
N ARG A 48 9.76 5.06 -21.23
CA ARG A 48 9.24 4.04 -22.14
C ARG A 48 8.25 3.15 -21.40
N GLU A 49 7.08 2.94 -21.97
CA GLU A 49 6.10 1.98 -21.46
C GLU A 49 6.48 0.52 -21.76
N PRO A 50 6.11 -0.43 -20.87
CA PRO A 50 5.48 -0.19 -19.57
C PRO A 50 6.49 0.34 -18.54
N PHE A 51 6.02 1.16 -17.59
CA PHE A 51 6.86 1.62 -16.49
C PHE A 51 6.13 1.49 -15.14
N PHE A 52 6.90 1.43 -14.08
CA PHE A 52 6.44 1.58 -12.69
C PHE A 52 7.09 2.83 -12.11
N SER A 53 6.28 3.74 -11.58
CA SER A 53 6.75 4.96 -10.93
C SER A 53 6.10 5.08 -9.55
N THR A 54 6.88 5.52 -8.58
CA THR A 54 6.39 5.79 -7.21
C THR A 54 6.95 7.11 -6.73
N VAL A 55 6.13 7.84 -5.96
CA VAL A 55 6.51 9.08 -5.29
C VAL A 55 6.06 9.03 -3.85
N PHE A 56 6.85 9.60 -2.97
CA PHE A 56 6.52 9.79 -1.57
C PHE A 56 6.24 11.26 -1.32
N THR A 57 5.00 11.59 -0.94
CA THR A 57 4.60 12.97 -0.62
C THR A 57 5.04 13.33 0.80
N LEU A 58 5.46 14.57 1.04
CA LEU A 58 6.11 14.97 2.27
C LEU A 58 5.37 16.07 3.04
N THR A 59 4.57 16.91 2.36
CA THR A 59 4.02 18.13 2.94
C THR A 59 3.04 17.86 4.08
N SER A 60 2.35 16.71 4.07
CA SER A 60 1.44 16.32 5.16
C SER A 60 2.16 15.84 6.43
N HIS A 61 3.50 15.73 6.41
CA HIS A 61 4.32 15.39 7.56
C HIS A 61 4.57 16.60 8.48
N HIS A 62 4.96 16.35 9.74
CA HIS A 62 5.46 17.39 10.65
C HIS A 62 6.63 18.15 9.99
N PRO A 63 6.70 19.48 10.05
CA PRO A 63 6.05 20.43 10.99
C PRO A 63 4.67 20.95 10.58
N PHE A 64 3.98 20.34 9.61
CA PHE A 64 2.61 20.70 9.20
C PHE A 64 2.51 22.12 8.63
N VAL A 65 3.38 22.43 7.69
CA VAL A 65 3.40 23.72 7.01
C VAL A 65 3.09 23.56 5.53
N VAL A 66 2.64 24.65 4.91
CA VAL A 66 2.39 24.72 3.46
C VAL A 66 3.17 25.89 2.84
N PRO A 67 3.42 25.89 1.52
CA PRO A 67 4.04 27.02 0.85
C PRO A 67 3.34 28.35 1.18
N LYS A 68 4.12 29.43 1.32
CA LYS A 68 3.59 30.76 1.70
C LYS A 68 2.43 31.20 0.80
N ARG A 69 2.49 30.87 -0.52
CA ARG A 69 1.46 31.19 -1.51
C ARG A 69 0.09 30.55 -1.23
N TYR A 70 0.03 29.50 -0.41
CA TYR A 70 -1.20 28.76 -0.07
C TYR A 70 -1.64 28.94 1.37
N ARG A 71 -0.85 29.63 2.20
CA ARG A 71 -1.10 29.75 3.65
C ARG A 71 -2.48 30.33 3.96
N ASP A 72 -2.87 31.37 3.21
CA ASP A 72 -4.12 32.10 3.41
C ASP A 72 -5.23 31.68 2.44
N VAL A 73 -4.95 30.71 1.55
CA VAL A 73 -5.88 30.21 0.53
C VAL A 73 -6.55 28.91 0.97
N LEU A 74 -5.76 28.02 1.57
CA LEU A 74 -6.26 26.72 2.02
C LEU A 74 -6.94 26.86 3.38
N PRO A 75 -8.06 26.13 3.60
CA PRO A 75 -8.81 26.21 4.85
C PRO A 75 -7.99 25.65 6.04
N GLU A 76 -8.25 26.23 7.21
CA GLU A 76 -7.84 25.63 8.46
C GLU A 76 -8.76 24.45 8.79
N GLY A 77 -8.21 23.41 9.40
CA GLY A 77 -8.98 22.27 9.87
C GLY A 77 -8.99 22.16 11.40
N CYS A 78 -9.48 21.03 11.90
CA CYS A 78 -9.57 20.78 13.34
C CYS A 78 -8.22 20.39 13.97
N THR A 79 -7.22 20.02 13.16
CA THR A 79 -5.86 19.69 13.58
C THR A 79 -4.84 20.34 12.65
N ARG A 80 -3.58 20.41 13.08
CA ARG A 80 -2.52 21.08 12.32
C ARG A 80 -2.23 20.44 10.97
N ASN A 81 -2.50 19.13 10.82
CA ASN A 81 -2.24 18.42 9.58
C ASN A 81 -3.35 18.57 8.52
N HIS A 82 -4.53 19.11 8.84
CA HIS A 82 -5.61 19.22 7.85
C HIS A 82 -5.21 20.10 6.66
N LYS A 83 -4.64 21.29 6.91
CA LYS A 83 -4.20 22.18 5.83
C LYS A 83 -3.10 21.58 4.94
N PRO A 84 -2.05 20.92 5.47
CA PRO A 84 -1.10 20.17 4.64
C PRO A 84 -1.72 19.03 3.83
N VAL A 85 -2.68 18.30 4.39
CA VAL A 85 -3.41 17.25 3.66
C VAL A 85 -4.23 17.85 2.51
N GLU A 86 -4.90 18.99 2.76
CA GLU A 86 -5.63 19.73 1.71
C GLU A 86 -4.68 20.22 0.60
N TYR A 87 -3.47 20.63 0.97
CA TYR A 87 -2.44 21.01 -0.01
C TYR A 87 -1.98 19.80 -0.84
N THR A 88 -1.77 18.64 -0.23
CA THR A 88 -1.41 17.42 -0.96
C THR A 88 -2.54 16.98 -1.89
N ASP A 89 -3.80 17.03 -1.44
CA ASP A 89 -4.97 16.76 -2.29
C ASP A 89 -5.04 17.70 -3.50
N MET A 90 -4.89 19.00 -3.27
CA MET A 90 -4.81 20.00 -4.34
C MET A 90 -3.65 19.69 -5.31
N SER A 91 -2.52 19.26 -4.81
CA SER A 91 -1.34 18.93 -5.60
C SER A 91 -1.58 17.71 -6.50
N ILE A 92 -2.23 16.68 -5.98
CA ILE A 92 -2.68 15.50 -6.72
C ILE A 92 -3.69 15.91 -7.80
N ARG A 93 -4.70 16.72 -7.45
CA ARG A 93 -5.67 17.21 -8.44
C ARG A 93 -4.99 17.93 -9.59
N ARG A 94 -4.03 18.85 -9.33
CA ARG A 94 -3.28 19.55 -10.37
C ARG A 94 -2.39 18.62 -11.21
N PHE A 95 -1.87 17.57 -10.63
CA PHE A 95 -1.19 16.53 -11.39
C PHE A 95 -2.15 15.88 -12.40
N PHE A 96 -3.33 15.47 -11.97
CA PHE A 96 -4.35 14.88 -12.84
C PHE A 96 -4.82 15.86 -13.92
N GLU A 97 -5.10 17.12 -13.56
CA GLU A 97 -5.51 18.18 -14.50
C GLU A 97 -4.46 18.38 -15.61
N ARG A 98 -3.17 18.33 -15.25
CA ARG A 98 -2.09 18.55 -16.23
C ARG A 98 -1.82 17.35 -17.11
N PHE A 99 -1.84 16.16 -16.57
CA PHE A 99 -1.35 14.96 -17.24
C PHE A 99 -2.46 14.04 -17.77
N SER A 100 -3.74 14.34 -17.56
CA SER A 100 -4.85 13.53 -18.07
C SER A 100 -4.94 13.45 -19.59
N GLY A 101 -4.21 14.29 -20.34
CA GLY A 101 -4.12 14.22 -21.80
C GLY A 101 -2.90 13.46 -22.33
N GLU A 102 -2.06 12.92 -21.46
CA GLU A 102 -0.88 12.16 -21.86
C GLU A 102 -1.26 10.71 -22.25
N ASP A 103 -0.58 10.16 -23.24
CA ASP A 103 -0.88 8.82 -23.77
C ASP A 103 -0.79 7.71 -22.72
N TRP A 104 0.12 7.83 -21.75
CA TRP A 104 0.31 6.86 -20.69
C TRP A 104 -0.80 6.92 -19.64
N PHE A 105 -1.48 8.05 -19.47
CA PHE A 105 -2.41 8.30 -18.36
C PHE A 105 -3.59 7.30 -18.36
N ASP A 106 -4.25 7.11 -19.50
CA ASP A 106 -5.41 6.22 -19.62
C ASP A 106 -5.06 4.73 -19.47
N ARG A 107 -3.77 4.39 -19.54
CA ARG A 107 -3.25 3.02 -19.36
C ARG A 107 -2.58 2.80 -18.00
N THR A 108 -2.84 3.69 -17.03
CA THR A 108 -2.18 3.66 -15.73
C THR A 108 -3.14 3.24 -14.63
N ILE A 109 -2.68 2.36 -13.76
CA ILE A 109 -3.30 2.09 -12.46
C ILE A 109 -2.64 3.03 -11.45
N PHE A 110 -3.37 4.01 -10.97
CA PHE A 110 -2.91 4.91 -9.92
C PHE A 110 -3.24 4.30 -8.55
N VAL A 111 -2.23 4.15 -7.70
CA VAL A 111 -2.36 3.59 -6.37
C VAL A 111 -2.01 4.65 -5.34
N PHE A 112 -2.95 4.95 -4.45
CA PHE A 112 -2.79 5.88 -3.36
C PHE A 112 -2.90 5.11 -2.04
N VAL A 113 -1.86 5.19 -1.23
CA VAL A 113 -1.83 4.52 0.06
C VAL A 113 -1.03 5.35 1.05
N ALA A 114 -1.61 5.65 2.21
CA ALA A 114 -0.87 6.29 3.28
C ALA A 114 0.09 5.28 3.92
N ASP A 115 1.27 5.73 4.32
CA ASP A 115 2.27 4.91 5.01
C ASP A 115 1.85 4.56 6.44
N HIS A 116 1.22 5.52 7.14
CA HIS A 116 0.67 5.36 8.49
C HIS A 116 -0.41 6.42 8.77
N VAL A 117 -1.04 6.33 9.93
CA VAL A 117 -2.00 7.33 10.42
C VAL A 117 -1.28 8.58 10.91
N SER A 118 -2.01 9.71 10.94
CA SER A 118 -1.51 10.93 11.56
C SER A 118 -1.29 10.76 13.08
N SER A 119 -0.28 11.44 13.61
CA SER A 119 -0.07 11.61 15.05
C SER A 119 -1.14 12.49 15.70
N GLU A 120 -1.82 13.32 14.92
CA GLU A 120 -2.88 14.22 15.37
C GLU A 120 -4.20 13.44 15.55
N LYS A 121 -4.60 13.22 16.81
CA LYS A 121 -5.79 12.42 17.15
C LYS A 121 -6.98 13.33 17.42
N PHE A 122 -7.81 13.51 16.42
CA PHE A 122 -8.99 14.37 16.52
C PHE A 122 -10.25 13.62 17.00
N ALA A 123 -10.59 12.51 16.35
CA ALA A 123 -11.79 11.75 16.66
C ALA A 123 -11.51 10.63 17.67
N GLU A 124 -12.48 10.32 18.54
CA GLU A 124 -12.37 9.25 19.52
C GLU A 124 -12.03 7.90 18.87
N ARG A 125 -12.65 7.59 17.73
CA ARG A 125 -12.41 6.38 16.96
C ARG A 125 -10.93 6.20 16.50
N THR A 126 -10.13 7.27 16.51
CA THR A 126 -8.70 7.22 16.12
C THR A 126 -7.75 6.97 17.29
N ARG A 127 -8.28 6.74 18.50
CA ARG A 127 -7.48 6.60 19.73
C ARG A 127 -7.16 5.15 20.08
N GLN A 128 -7.91 4.21 19.55
CA GLN A 128 -7.73 2.78 19.76
C GLN A 128 -7.69 2.00 18.44
N ILE A 129 -7.17 0.78 18.45
CA ILE A 129 -7.24 -0.15 17.33
C ILE A 129 -8.73 -0.52 17.07
N PRO A 130 -9.20 -0.54 15.81
CA PRO A 130 -8.43 -0.43 14.57
C PRO A 130 -8.07 1.00 14.15
N GLY A 131 -8.70 2.03 14.70
CA GLY A 131 -8.58 3.41 14.25
C GLY A 131 -7.15 3.98 14.29
N THR A 132 -6.31 3.53 15.23
CA THR A 132 -4.88 3.92 15.31
C THR A 132 -4.03 3.36 14.15
N HIS A 133 -4.61 2.48 13.30
CA HIS A 133 -3.95 1.87 12.15
C HIS A 133 -4.78 2.02 10.87
N HIS A 134 -5.92 2.72 10.94
CA HIS A 134 -6.83 2.89 9.81
C HIS A 134 -6.33 4.01 8.90
N ILE A 135 -5.67 3.64 7.81
CA ILE A 135 -5.13 4.54 6.79
C ILE A 135 -6.08 4.68 5.60
N ALA A 136 -5.90 5.76 4.84
CA ALA A 136 -6.52 5.90 3.54
C ALA A 136 -5.77 5.06 2.49
N GLY A 137 -6.50 4.35 1.64
CA GLY A 137 -5.94 3.61 0.53
C GLY A 137 -6.98 3.39 -0.57
N PHE A 138 -6.62 3.66 -1.82
CA PHE A 138 -7.50 3.45 -2.97
C PHE A 138 -6.70 3.29 -4.25
N MET A 139 -7.35 2.72 -5.25
CA MET A 139 -6.83 2.60 -6.61
C MET A 139 -7.77 3.33 -7.57
N TYR A 140 -7.20 3.95 -8.58
CA TYR A 140 -7.93 4.64 -9.63
C TYR A 140 -7.43 4.20 -11.00
N VAL A 141 -8.36 3.89 -11.88
CA VAL A 141 -8.11 3.63 -13.31
C VAL A 141 -9.01 4.57 -14.10
N PRO A 142 -8.50 5.32 -15.07
CA PRO A 142 -9.26 6.32 -15.81
C PRO A 142 -10.50 5.79 -16.51
N ASP A 143 -10.51 4.53 -16.97
CA ASP A 143 -11.64 3.87 -17.61
C ASP A 143 -12.81 3.55 -16.65
N GLY A 144 -12.64 3.77 -15.34
CA GLY A 144 -13.66 3.52 -14.34
C GLY A 144 -13.89 2.04 -14.00
N SER A 145 -13.09 1.11 -14.50
CA SER A 145 -13.27 -0.34 -14.28
C SER A 145 -13.14 -0.79 -12.83
N LEU A 146 -12.48 0.01 -11.97
CA LEU A 146 -12.30 -0.29 -10.55
C LEU A 146 -13.28 0.44 -9.61
N GLN A 147 -14.39 0.97 -10.13
CA GLN A 147 -15.39 1.70 -9.31
C GLN A 147 -16.12 0.77 -8.35
N ARG A 148 -15.51 0.47 -7.21
CA ARG A 148 -16.15 -0.27 -6.12
C ARG A 148 -15.56 0.12 -4.79
N ARG A 149 -16.34 -0.05 -3.72
CA ARG A 149 -15.87 0.04 -2.35
C ARG A 149 -15.61 -1.36 -1.82
N CYS A 150 -14.46 -1.57 -1.18
CA CYS A 150 -14.20 -2.76 -0.39
C CYS A 150 -14.70 -2.52 1.04
N GLU A 151 -15.68 -3.31 1.49
CA GLU A 151 -16.25 -3.20 2.83
C GLU A 151 -15.51 -4.08 3.85
N SER A 152 -14.72 -5.03 3.38
CA SER A 152 -13.90 -5.91 4.23
C SER A 152 -12.66 -5.21 4.76
N VAL A 153 -12.11 -5.72 5.86
CA VAL A 153 -10.79 -5.29 6.33
C VAL A 153 -9.72 -5.60 5.27
N VAL A 154 -8.87 -4.61 5.02
CA VAL A 154 -7.78 -4.66 4.04
C VAL A 154 -6.50 -4.24 4.74
N SER A 155 -5.42 -4.97 4.50
CA SER A 155 -4.09 -4.62 4.96
C SER A 155 -3.34 -3.81 3.90
N GLN A 156 -2.42 -2.96 4.33
CA GLN A 156 -1.51 -2.25 3.44
C GLN A 156 -0.71 -3.22 2.55
N ILE A 157 -0.38 -4.40 3.06
CA ILE A 157 0.34 -5.44 2.31
C ILE A 157 -0.50 -6.10 1.21
N ASP A 158 -1.82 -5.87 1.16
CA ASP A 158 -2.71 -6.40 0.11
C ASP A 158 -2.61 -5.59 -1.19
N PHE A 159 -2.06 -4.37 -1.17
CA PHE A 159 -1.94 -3.53 -2.37
C PHE A 159 -1.04 -4.16 -3.44
N ALA A 160 0.13 -4.66 -3.08
CA ALA A 160 1.06 -5.24 -4.04
C ALA A 160 0.48 -6.49 -4.75
N PRO A 161 -0.06 -7.51 -4.03
CA PRO A 161 -0.75 -8.64 -4.66
C PRO A 161 -1.89 -8.21 -5.56
N THR A 162 -2.69 -7.23 -5.14
CA THR A 162 -3.82 -6.74 -5.92
C THR A 162 -3.37 -6.08 -7.22
N VAL A 163 -2.33 -5.25 -7.18
CA VAL A 163 -1.75 -4.65 -8.40
C VAL A 163 -1.20 -5.74 -9.33
N LEU A 164 -0.49 -6.72 -8.79
CA LEU A 164 0.00 -7.86 -9.58
C LEU A 164 -1.15 -8.62 -10.25
N GLY A 165 -2.23 -8.87 -9.52
CA GLY A 165 -3.44 -9.51 -10.06
C GLY A 165 -4.12 -8.68 -11.16
N LEU A 166 -4.26 -7.37 -10.97
CA LEU A 166 -4.81 -6.45 -11.98
C LEU A 166 -3.94 -6.41 -13.25
N LEU A 167 -2.63 -6.53 -13.12
CA LEU A 167 -1.70 -6.62 -14.24
C LEU A 167 -1.64 -8.02 -14.89
N GLY A 168 -2.40 -8.99 -14.37
CA GLY A 168 -2.45 -10.36 -14.89
C GLY A 168 -1.17 -11.17 -14.62
N ASN A 169 -0.43 -10.83 -13.56
CA ASN A 169 0.75 -11.60 -13.17
C ASN A 169 0.39 -13.06 -12.88
N ARG A 170 1.17 -13.98 -13.44
CA ARG A 170 1.04 -15.44 -13.20
C ARG A 170 2.29 -16.05 -12.60
N GLU A 171 3.34 -15.25 -12.45
CA GLU A 171 4.59 -15.72 -11.86
C GLU A 171 4.42 -15.85 -10.34
N PRO A 172 4.97 -16.92 -9.75
CA PRO A 172 4.96 -17.08 -8.31
C PRO A 172 5.72 -15.94 -7.62
N TYR A 173 5.17 -15.47 -6.52
CA TYR A 173 5.81 -14.49 -5.64
C TYR A 173 5.58 -14.86 -4.18
N PHE A 174 6.43 -14.39 -3.30
CA PHE A 174 6.25 -14.52 -1.86
C PHE A 174 5.64 -13.24 -1.28
N GLY A 175 4.56 -13.38 -0.52
CA GLY A 175 3.91 -12.26 0.16
C GLY A 175 2.83 -12.72 1.13
N PHE A 176 2.56 -11.93 2.16
CA PHE A 176 1.51 -12.22 3.15
C PHE A 176 0.15 -11.63 2.79
N GLY A 177 0.13 -10.66 1.87
CA GLY A 177 -1.09 -10.03 1.40
C GLY A 177 -1.93 -10.93 0.50
N ARG A 178 -3.14 -10.49 0.22
CA ARG A 178 -4.09 -11.14 -0.70
C ARG A 178 -4.44 -10.22 -1.87
N ASP A 179 -4.83 -10.79 -2.99
CA ASP A 179 -5.42 -10.07 -4.11
C ASP A 179 -6.91 -9.80 -3.80
N ILE A 180 -7.21 -8.59 -3.34
CA ILE A 180 -8.58 -8.20 -2.98
C ILE A 180 -9.49 -8.02 -4.20
N HIS A 181 -8.95 -7.97 -5.42
CA HIS A 181 -9.70 -7.84 -6.65
C HIS A 181 -10.14 -9.20 -7.18
N ASN A 182 -9.21 -10.12 -7.35
CA ASN A 182 -9.46 -11.42 -7.99
C ASN A 182 -9.81 -12.53 -6.97
N GLU A 183 -9.55 -12.32 -5.67
CA GLU A 183 -9.86 -13.27 -4.59
C GLU A 183 -10.90 -12.72 -3.58
N PRO A 184 -12.08 -12.23 -4.04
CA PRO A 184 -13.06 -11.62 -3.14
C PRO A 184 -13.63 -12.59 -2.11
N GLY A 185 -13.57 -13.89 -2.37
CA GLY A 185 -14.00 -14.95 -1.45
C GLY A 185 -12.95 -15.36 -0.42
N ARG A 186 -11.72 -14.89 -0.51
CA ARG A 186 -10.69 -15.16 0.49
C ARG A 186 -11.00 -14.40 1.76
N ARG A 187 -11.13 -15.14 2.85
CA ARG A 187 -11.51 -14.60 4.16
C ARG A 187 -10.56 -13.47 4.59
N PRO A 188 -11.09 -12.28 4.96
CA PRO A 188 -10.27 -11.13 5.32
C PRO A 188 -9.57 -11.33 6.66
N PHE A 189 -8.33 -10.86 6.71
CA PHE A 189 -7.46 -11.02 7.85
C PHE A 189 -6.39 -9.94 7.84
N VAL A 190 -6.21 -9.24 8.96
CA VAL A 190 -5.14 -8.26 9.17
C VAL A 190 -4.44 -8.58 10.48
N LEU A 191 -3.12 -8.68 10.46
CA LEU A 191 -2.29 -8.90 11.64
C LEU A 191 -1.52 -7.62 11.95
N LEU A 192 -1.82 -7.02 13.09
CA LEU A 192 -1.13 -5.83 13.60
C LEU A 192 -0.22 -6.26 14.76
N ARG A 193 1.04 -5.82 14.71
CA ARG A 193 1.94 -5.95 15.85
C ARG A 193 1.82 -4.71 16.73
N THR A 194 1.45 -4.91 17.97
CA THR A 194 1.58 -3.92 19.03
C THR A 194 2.90 -4.14 19.79
N SER A 195 3.25 -3.38 20.81
CA SER A 195 4.59 -3.41 21.43
C SER A 195 5.16 -4.81 21.69
N PHE A 196 4.38 -5.70 22.31
CA PHE A 196 4.79 -7.09 22.61
C PHE A 196 3.78 -8.12 22.12
N ASP A 197 2.57 -7.69 21.77
CA ASP A 197 1.43 -8.51 21.41
C ASP A 197 1.02 -8.30 19.97
N TYR A 198 0.01 -9.02 19.55
CA TYR A 198 -0.63 -8.89 18.26
C TYR A 198 -2.11 -8.58 18.42
N THR A 199 -2.63 -7.77 17.51
CA THR A 199 -4.08 -7.63 17.33
C THR A 199 -4.44 -8.14 15.95
N ILE A 200 -5.42 -9.01 15.89
CA ILE A 200 -5.94 -9.62 14.66
C ILE A 200 -7.27 -8.95 14.36
N LEU A 201 -7.43 -8.50 13.11
CA LEU A 201 -8.68 -7.94 12.62
C LEU A 201 -9.29 -8.86 11.57
N THR A 202 -10.56 -9.15 11.72
CA THR A 202 -11.43 -9.75 10.72
C THR A 202 -12.60 -8.81 10.46
N ASP A 203 -13.52 -9.13 9.55
CA ASP A 203 -14.71 -8.30 9.35
C ASP A 203 -15.64 -8.27 10.56
N ASP A 204 -15.57 -9.30 11.41
CA ASP A 204 -16.47 -9.48 12.55
C ASP A 204 -15.84 -9.20 13.91
N TYR A 205 -14.52 -9.38 14.04
CA TYR A 205 -13.85 -9.40 15.34
C TYR A 205 -12.52 -8.65 15.36
N ILE A 206 -12.23 -8.11 16.55
CA ILE A 206 -10.92 -7.67 17.00
C ILE A 206 -10.45 -8.70 18.03
N VAL A 207 -9.31 -9.35 17.81
CA VAL A 207 -8.76 -10.39 18.68
C VAL A 207 -7.38 -9.99 19.16
N ASP A 208 -7.20 -9.86 20.47
CA ASP A 208 -5.89 -9.64 21.07
C ASP A 208 -5.21 -10.97 21.38
N PHE A 209 -3.94 -11.10 21.00
CA PHE A 209 -3.18 -12.34 21.05
C PHE A 209 -1.73 -12.10 21.50
N ASP A 210 -1.32 -12.71 22.60
CA ASP A 210 0.01 -12.56 23.21
C ASP A 210 1.05 -13.57 22.68
N THR A 211 0.82 -14.21 21.54
CA THR A 211 1.56 -15.31 20.93
C THR A 211 1.29 -16.69 21.53
N ARG A 212 0.68 -16.78 22.69
CA ARG A 212 0.32 -18.04 23.36
C ARG A 212 -1.18 -18.16 23.57
N ASN A 213 -1.80 -17.09 24.05
CA ASN A 213 -3.20 -17.05 24.47
C ASN A 213 -3.95 -15.91 23.78
N VAL A 214 -5.23 -16.11 23.55
CA VAL A 214 -6.16 -15.02 23.29
C VAL A 214 -6.40 -14.28 24.59
N THR A 215 -6.17 -12.98 24.60
CA THR A 215 -6.30 -12.11 25.78
C THR A 215 -7.55 -11.23 25.75
N GLY A 216 -8.15 -11.06 24.56
CA GLY A 216 -9.40 -10.33 24.36
C GLY A 216 -10.04 -10.64 23.03
N VAL A 217 -11.37 -10.63 23.00
CA VAL A 217 -12.19 -10.76 21.79
C VAL A 217 -13.29 -9.72 21.84
N TYR A 218 -13.41 -8.92 20.79
CA TYR A 218 -14.40 -7.85 20.69
C TYR A 218 -15.07 -7.89 19.32
N ARG A 219 -16.29 -7.38 19.20
CA ARG A 219 -16.90 -7.13 17.90
C ARG A 219 -16.09 -6.06 17.15
N PHE A 220 -16.06 -6.13 15.82
CA PHE A 220 -15.29 -5.18 15.01
C PHE A 220 -15.79 -3.74 15.17
N ASP A 221 -17.07 -3.55 15.42
CA ASP A 221 -17.72 -2.26 15.67
C ASP A 221 -17.58 -1.76 17.14
N ASP A 222 -17.17 -2.62 18.07
CA ASP A 222 -16.80 -2.22 19.44
C ASP A 222 -15.40 -1.60 19.48
N THR A 223 -15.27 -0.42 18.87
CA THR A 223 -13.98 0.30 18.77
C THR A 223 -13.45 0.79 20.12
N GLN A 224 -14.26 0.76 21.17
CA GLN A 224 -13.87 1.10 22.54
C GLN A 224 -13.44 -0.12 23.37
N ARG A 225 -13.63 -1.34 22.82
CA ARG A 225 -13.33 -2.61 23.50
C ARG A 225 -14.03 -2.71 24.87
N ALA A 226 -15.30 -2.27 24.90
CA ALA A 226 -16.08 -2.21 26.11
C ALA A 226 -16.63 -3.58 26.51
N ASP A 227 -16.93 -4.46 25.56
CA ASP A 227 -17.53 -5.78 25.78
C ASP A 227 -16.57 -6.90 25.33
N ASN A 228 -15.82 -7.43 26.30
CA ASN A 228 -14.97 -8.59 26.03
C ASN A 228 -15.80 -9.86 25.97
N LEU A 229 -15.90 -10.43 24.79
CA LEU A 229 -16.72 -11.61 24.51
C LEU A 229 -16.11 -12.93 25.01
N MET A 230 -14.91 -12.93 25.59
CA MET A 230 -14.33 -14.14 26.15
C MET A 230 -15.09 -14.63 27.41
N PRO A 231 -15.34 -15.93 27.51
CA PRO A 231 -15.13 -17.04 26.57
C PRO A 231 -16.35 -17.35 25.67
N ARG A 232 -17.26 -16.43 25.42
CA ARG A 232 -18.64 -16.69 24.99
C ARG A 232 -18.89 -16.62 23.47
N GLY A 233 -17.99 -16.17 22.64
CA GLY A 233 -18.39 -15.88 21.27
C GLY A 233 -17.32 -16.10 20.19
N GLY A 234 -17.80 -16.49 18.99
CA GLY A 234 -16.96 -16.55 17.81
C GLY A 234 -15.90 -17.64 17.77
N GLU A 235 -16.05 -18.72 18.55
CA GLU A 235 -14.99 -19.72 18.76
C GLU A 235 -14.34 -20.23 17.47
N SER A 236 -15.12 -20.59 16.45
CA SER A 236 -14.56 -21.08 15.19
C SER A 236 -13.82 -19.99 14.40
N ASP A 237 -14.34 -18.76 14.41
CA ASP A 237 -13.79 -17.62 13.64
C ASP A 237 -12.56 -17.06 14.33
N VAL A 238 -12.62 -16.96 15.64
CA VAL A 238 -11.47 -16.57 16.47
C VAL A 238 -10.35 -17.60 16.36
N ALA A 239 -10.68 -18.91 16.47
CA ALA A 239 -9.71 -19.98 16.33
C ALA A 239 -9.02 -19.94 14.95
N TRP A 240 -9.80 -19.78 13.88
CA TRP A 240 -9.25 -19.61 12.54
C TRP A 240 -8.31 -18.40 12.46
N ALA A 241 -8.72 -17.24 12.98
CA ALA A 241 -7.92 -16.02 12.95
C ALA A 241 -6.59 -16.18 13.69
N VAL A 242 -6.61 -16.83 14.85
CA VAL A 242 -5.42 -17.13 15.65
C VAL A 242 -4.48 -18.10 14.91
N GLU A 243 -5.00 -19.13 14.26
CA GLU A 243 -4.18 -20.04 13.45
C GLU A 243 -3.54 -19.33 12.26
N GLN A 244 -4.25 -18.40 11.58
CA GLN A 244 -3.66 -17.57 10.54
C GLN A 244 -2.55 -16.67 11.10
N ALA A 245 -2.74 -16.07 12.28
CA ALA A 245 -1.73 -15.26 12.93
C ALA A 245 -0.47 -16.06 13.27
N LYS A 246 -0.63 -17.24 13.88
CA LYS A 246 0.51 -18.13 14.17
C LYS A 246 1.26 -18.54 12.92
N ALA A 247 0.54 -18.94 11.87
CA ALA A 247 1.14 -19.32 10.60
C ALA A 247 1.91 -18.13 9.97
N SER A 248 1.32 -16.93 9.97
CA SER A 248 1.97 -15.72 9.44
C SER A 248 3.22 -15.36 10.23
N ILE A 249 3.16 -15.40 11.55
CA ILE A 249 4.30 -15.12 12.44
C ILE A 249 5.41 -16.14 12.20
N GLN A 250 5.07 -17.44 12.15
CA GLN A 250 6.03 -18.50 11.90
C GLN A 250 6.70 -18.33 10.54
N GLN A 251 5.94 -18.16 9.48
CA GLN A 251 6.45 -17.96 8.12
C GLN A 251 7.36 -16.73 8.03
N TYR A 252 6.95 -15.62 8.67
CA TYR A 252 7.77 -14.42 8.69
C TYR A 252 9.15 -14.70 9.30
N PHE A 253 9.21 -15.32 10.48
CA PHE A 253 10.49 -15.60 11.15
C PHE A 253 11.31 -16.67 10.44
N GLU A 254 10.71 -17.67 9.84
CA GLU A 254 11.40 -18.68 9.04
C GLU A 254 12.05 -18.05 7.81
N HIS A 255 11.33 -17.22 7.05
CA HIS A 255 11.88 -16.57 5.87
C HIS A 255 12.93 -15.50 6.22
N VAL A 256 12.71 -14.69 7.25
CA VAL A 256 13.71 -13.72 7.72
C VAL A 256 14.95 -14.43 8.23
N GLY A 257 14.80 -15.49 9.02
CA GLY A 257 15.91 -16.27 9.56
C GLY A 257 16.72 -16.99 8.48
N ALA A 258 16.08 -17.51 7.48
CA ALA A 258 16.71 -18.18 6.33
C ALA A 258 17.22 -17.21 5.26
N MET A 259 16.89 -15.90 5.36
CA MET A 259 17.06 -14.90 4.28
C MET A 259 16.51 -15.39 2.93
N ASN A 260 15.46 -16.19 2.97
CA ASN A 260 14.80 -16.77 1.79
C ASN A 260 13.48 -16.05 1.52
N TYR A 261 13.50 -15.15 0.55
CA TYR A 261 12.35 -14.35 0.13
C TYR A 261 11.80 -14.76 -1.24
N LEU A 262 12.31 -15.86 -1.77
CA LEU A 262 11.79 -16.42 -3.01
C LEU A 262 10.67 -17.43 -2.70
N PRO A 263 9.67 -17.55 -3.56
CA PRO A 263 8.64 -18.57 -3.40
C PRO A 263 9.27 -19.95 -3.45
N ASP A 264 8.85 -20.86 -2.56
CA ASP A 264 9.12 -22.28 -2.68
C ASP A 264 8.38 -22.81 -3.91
N VAL A 265 8.97 -22.61 -5.07
CA VAL A 265 8.49 -23.23 -6.31
C VAL A 265 8.75 -24.72 -6.17
N ARG A 266 7.78 -25.45 -5.66
CA ARG A 266 7.73 -26.90 -5.94
C ARG A 266 7.56 -27.00 -7.44
N VAL A 267 8.66 -27.23 -8.15
CA VAL A 267 8.66 -27.56 -9.57
C VAL A 267 7.91 -28.89 -9.68
N SER A 268 6.58 -28.84 -9.77
CA SER A 268 5.80 -29.97 -10.23
C SER A 268 6.19 -30.18 -11.68
N SER A 269 7.22 -31.04 -11.86
CA SER A 269 7.61 -31.65 -13.12
C SER A 269 7.26 -30.82 -14.38
N VAL A 270 8.06 -29.78 -14.66
CA VAL A 270 8.27 -29.40 -16.05
C VAL A 270 8.94 -30.58 -16.69
N LYS A 271 8.23 -31.31 -17.55
CA LYS A 271 8.85 -32.32 -18.42
C LYS A 271 10.00 -31.59 -19.15
N PRO A 272 11.23 -32.10 -19.12
CA PRO A 272 12.29 -31.54 -19.93
C PRO A 272 11.78 -31.56 -21.38
N ILE A 273 11.90 -30.42 -22.05
CA ILE A 273 11.70 -30.33 -23.49
C ILE A 273 12.67 -31.34 -24.07
N GLY A 274 12.11 -32.40 -24.65
CA GLY A 274 12.94 -33.49 -25.25
C GLY A 274 13.81 -32.88 -26.34
N GLU A 275 15.08 -33.29 -26.35
CA GLU A 275 16.04 -33.07 -27.45
C GLU A 275 15.54 -33.69 -28.75
N GLY A 276 14.38 -33.33 -29.29
CA GLY A 276 13.74 -34.00 -30.40
C GLY A 276 13.06 -33.11 -31.44
N ASP A 277 12.95 -31.81 -31.21
CA ASP A 277 12.20 -30.92 -32.12
C ASP A 277 13.08 -29.79 -32.75
N ILE A 278 14.32 -30.15 -33.10
CA ILE A 278 15.12 -29.29 -33.99
C ILE A 278 15.39 -30.12 -35.24
N ASP A 279 14.37 -30.28 -36.10
CA ASP A 279 14.60 -30.62 -37.49
C ASP A 279 13.54 -30.00 -38.39
N SER A 280 14.04 -29.44 -39.49
CA SER A 280 13.30 -28.90 -40.66
C SER A 280 12.75 -27.46 -40.58
N ALA A 281 13.66 -26.51 -40.72
CA ALA A 281 13.37 -25.32 -41.52
C ALA A 281 14.36 -25.28 -42.68
N SER A 282 13.88 -25.76 -43.83
CA SER A 282 14.51 -25.69 -45.13
C SER A 282 14.84 -24.26 -45.54
N GLU A 283 16.08 -24.05 -46.01
CA GLU A 283 16.52 -22.85 -46.72
C GLU A 283 15.67 -22.59 -47.98
N PRO A 284 15.35 -21.35 -48.32
CA PRO A 284 14.86 -21.00 -49.63
C PRO A 284 16.04 -20.67 -50.55
N GLN A 285 15.95 -21.20 -51.76
CA GLN A 285 16.80 -20.89 -52.92
C GLN A 285 16.63 -19.44 -53.39
#